data_7f285180cc89cf548056aa58b4ec3be3
#
_entry.id   7f285180cc89cf548056aa58b4ec3be3
#
_cell.length_a   1.000
_cell.length_b   1.000
_cell.length_c   1.000
_cell.angle_alpha   90.00
_cell.angle_beta   90.00
_cell.angle_gamma   90.00
#
_symmetry.space_group_name_H-M   'P 1'
#
loop_
_entity.id
_entity.type
_entity.pdbx_description
1 polymer ?
#
loop_
_entity_poly.entity_id
_entity_poly.type
_entity_poly.pdbx_seq_one_letter_code
_entity_poly.pdbx_strand_id
1 'polypeptide(L)'
;MSIGLIGTKLGMTREFIQSGQSVPVTVIKIETGRVIDIIEKDKRGYAAVKIGYYKIKNSKLTKQMKGFFTKKNTEPKKILKEYRVENTENYKTGNELGLELLKDKKFVDVKSKTIGKGFAGAMKRWNFAGLRASHGVSVSHRSHGSTGQRQDPGKVFKGK
;
A
#
# COMPACT_ATOMS: atom_id res chain seq x y z
N MET A 1 -17.22 5.04 5.73
CA MET A 1 -15.78 4.70 5.57
C MET A 1 -14.93 5.87 6.04
N SER A 2 -13.77 5.60 6.69
CA SER A 2 -12.87 6.64 7.22
C SER A 2 -11.81 7.03 6.20
N ILE A 3 -11.36 8.29 6.26
CA ILE A 3 -10.19 8.76 5.49
C ILE A 3 -8.93 8.12 6.06
N GLY A 4 -8.07 7.64 5.18
CA GLY A 4 -6.74 7.16 5.52
C GLY A 4 -5.66 8.20 5.26
N LEU A 5 -4.50 8.01 5.85
CA LEU A 5 -3.30 8.82 5.64
C LEU A 5 -2.20 8.00 4.98
N ILE A 6 -1.27 8.68 4.34
CA ILE A 6 -0.07 8.04 3.80
C ILE A 6 1.12 8.38 4.70
N GLY A 7 1.88 7.36 5.04
CA GLY A 7 3.09 7.50 5.84
C GLY A 7 4.26 6.71 5.26
N THR A 8 5.44 7.05 5.73
CA THR A 8 6.70 6.36 5.41
C THR A 8 7.22 5.66 6.65
N LYS A 9 7.46 4.36 6.57
CA LYS A 9 8.12 3.61 7.64
C LYS A 9 9.56 4.10 7.79
N LEU A 10 9.90 4.64 8.93
CA LEU A 10 11.27 5.08 9.25
C LEU A 10 12.11 3.94 9.81
N GLY A 11 11.52 3.09 10.66
CA GLY A 11 12.22 1.99 11.28
C GLY A 11 11.40 1.32 12.36
N MET A 12 12.06 0.48 13.13
CA MET A 12 11.51 -0.16 14.33
C MET A 12 12.42 0.12 15.52
N THR A 13 11.81 0.30 16.66
CA THR A 13 12.48 0.46 17.94
C THR A 13 11.66 -0.21 19.06
N ARG A 14 12.06 -0.05 20.28
CA ARG A 14 11.29 -0.47 21.44
C ARG A 14 11.06 0.73 22.35
N GLU A 15 9.93 0.75 23.00
CA GLU A 15 9.56 1.72 24.01
C GLU A 15 9.39 1.02 25.35
N PHE A 16 9.83 1.66 26.44
CA PHE A 16 9.68 1.15 27.78
C PHE A 16 8.55 1.92 28.47
N ILE A 17 7.48 1.21 28.81
CA ILE A 17 6.36 1.79 29.56
C ILE A 17 6.69 1.83 31.05
N GLN A 18 5.93 2.62 31.81
CA GLN A 18 6.17 2.85 33.25
C GLN A 18 6.23 1.56 34.09
N SER A 19 5.58 0.49 33.64
CA SER A 19 5.63 -0.84 34.27
C SER A 19 6.95 -1.59 34.05
N GLY A 20 7.92 -1.03 33.30
CA GLY A 20 9.18 -1.68 32.95
C GLY A 20 9.09 -2.64 31.76
N GLN A 21 7.92 -2.86 31.18
CA GLN A 21 7.76 -3.70 29.99
C GLN A 21 8.33 -3.03 28.74
N SER A 22 9.04 -3.80 27.94
CA SER A 22 9.55 -3.39 26.63
C SER A 22 8.53 -3.72 25.53
N VAL A 23 8.04 -2.70 24.82
CA VAL A 23 7.07 -2.84 23.74
C VAL A 23 7.76 -2.56 22.40
N PRO A 24 7.74 -3.50 21.44
CA PRO A 24 8.26 -3.23 20.11
C PRO A 24 7.33 -2.26 19.36
N VAL A 25 7.91 -1.20 18.79
CA VAL A 25 7.15 -0.18 18.07
C VAL A 25 7.72 0.03 16.66
N THR A 26 6.84 0.31 15.72
CA THR A 26 7.21 0.74 14.36
C THR A 26 6.97 2.25 14.24
N VAL A 27 8.02 2.98 13.86
CA VAL A 27 7.94 4.42 13.67
C VAL A 27 7.54 4.73 12.23
N ILE A 28 6.40 5.40 12.08
CA ILE A 28 5.86 5.80 10.78
C ILE A 28 5.74 7.33 10.74
N LYS A 29 6.45 7.96 9.81
CA LYS A 29 6.28 9.38 9.53
C LYS A 29 5.03 9.57 8.68
N ILE A 30 4.02 10.28 9.21
CA ILE A 30 2.82 10.63 8.47
C ILE A 30 3.06 11.92 7.70
N GLU A 31 2.68 11.92 6.43
CA GLU A 31 2.74 13.09 5.57
C GLU A 31 1.40 13.83 5.56
N THR A 32 1.44 15.15 5.69
CA THR A 32 0.25 15.99 5.58
C THR A 32 -0.33 15.89 4.18
N GLY A 33 -1.56 15.45 4.08
CA GLY A 33 -2.32 15.39 2.83
C GLY A 33 -3.06 16.71 2.58
N ARG A 34 -3.18 17.12 1.32
CA ARG A 34 -4.03 18.24 0.92
C ARG A 34 -5.18 17.74 0.08
N VAL A 35 -6.40 18.17 0.41
CA VAL A 35 -7.61 17.87 -0.38
C VAL A 35 -7.49 18.59 -1.72
N ILE A 36 -7.49 17.84 -2.82
CA ILE A 36 -7.35 18.35 -4.18
C ILE A 36 -8.70 18.44 -4.88
N ASP A 37 -9.55 17.44 -4.66
CA ASP A 37 -10.85 17.35 -5.30
C ASP A 37 -11.85 16.64 -4.41
N ILE A 38 -13.11 17.01 -4.55
CA ILE A 38 -14.25 16.38 -3.89
C ILE A 38 -15.13 15.79 -5.00
N ILE A 39 -15.40 14.51 -4.88
CA ILE A 39 -16.20 13.75 -5.85
C ILE A 39 -17.57 13.57 -5.25
N GLU A 40 -18.58 14.14 -5.89
CA GLU A 40 -19.98 14.03 -5.52
C GLU A 40 -20.64 12.82 -6.20
N LYS A 41 -21.59 12.22 -5.50
CA LYS A 41 -22.29 11.02 -5.96
C LYS A 41 -23.03 11.25 -7.29
N ASP A 42 -23.63 12.44 -7.46
CA ASP A 42 -24.43 12.78 -8.65
C ASP A 42 -23.60 12.83 -9.94
N LYS A 43 -22.32 13.22 -9.83
CA LYS A 43 -21.43 13.36 -11.00
C LYS A 43 -20.73 12.07 -11.40
N ARG A 44 -20.42 11.20 -10.43
CA ARG A 44 -19.59 9.99 -10.67
C ARG A 44 -20.17 8.70 -10.09
N GLY A 45 -21.36 8.73 -9.51
CA GLY A 45 -22.00 7.57 -8.91
C GLY A 45 -21.46 7.17 -7.53
N TYR A 46 -20.48 7.88 -6.99
CA TYR A 46 -19.94 7.66 -5.65
C TYR A 46 -19.38 8.95 -5.03
N ALA A 47 -19.41 9.01 -3.70
CA ALA A 47 -18.85 10.12 -2.95
C ALA A 47 -17.42 9.78 -2.48
N ALA A 48 -16.46 10.66 -2.74
CA ALA A 48 -15.07 10.46 -2.34
C ALA A 48 -14.31 11.79 -2.20
N VAL A 49 -13.25 11.77 -1.41
CA VAL A 49 -12.30 12.88 -1.28
C VAL A 49 -10.97 12.45 -1.87
N LYS A 50 -10.44 13.24 -2.83
CA LYS A 50 -9.14 13.02 -3.44
C LYS A 50 -8.09 13.84 -2.71
N ILE A 51 -7.13 13.16 -2.10
CA ILE A 51 -6.06 13.75 -1.31
C ILE A 51 -4.73 13.57 -2.02
N GLY A 52 -3.92 14.63 -2.04
CA GLY A 52 -2.57 14.62 -2.59
C GLY A 52 -1.51 14.66 -1.49
N TYR A 53 -0.47 13.85 -1.66
CA TYR A 53 0.66 13.74 -0.73
C TYR A 53 1.98 13.98 -1.46
N TYR A 54 2.98 14.44 -0.73
CA TYR A 54 4.32 14.78 -1.20
C TYR A 54 4.33 15.83 -2.33
N LYS A 55 5.17 16.82 -2.19
CA LYS A 55 5.42 17.81 -3.25
C LYS A 55 6.22 17.18 -4.38
N ILE A 56 5.96 17.62 -5.61
CA ILE A 56 6.72 17.23 -6.81
C ILE A 56 7.07 18.46 -7.63
N LYS A 57 8.26 18.48 -8.23
CA LYS A 57 8.68 19.57 -9.11
C LYS A 57 7.85 19.54 -10.41
N ASN A 58 7.44 20.70 -10.90
CA ASN A 58 6.67 20.85 -12.16
C ASN A 58 7.35 20.21 -13.38
N SER A 59 8.69 20.19 -13.41
CA SER A 59 9.47 19.57 -14.49
C SER A 59 9.27 18.05 -14.58
N LYS A 60 8.89 17.40 -13.47
CA LYS A 60 8.65 15.95 -13.40
C LYS A 60 7.21 15.54 -13.66
N LEU A 61 6.34 16.50 -13.97
CA LEU A 61 4.92 16.25 -14.27
C LEU A 61 4.68 16.16 -15.77
N THR A 62 3.77 15.25 -16.15
CA THR A 62 3.23 15.21 -17.51
C THR A 62 2.35 16.44 -17.79
N LYS A 63 2.16 16.80 -19.08
CA LYS A 63 1.30 17.92 -19.47
C LYS A 63 -0.13 17.77 -18.94
N GLN A 64 -0.69 16.57 -18.96
CA GLN A 64 -2.03 16.25 -18.46
C GLN A 64 -2.16 16.56 -16.96
N MET A 65 -1.18 16.12 -16.15
CA MET A 65 -1.18 16.37 -14.72
C MET A 65 -0.98 17.83 -14.36
N LYS A 66 -0.17 18.56 -15.14
CA LYS A 66 -0.05 20.02 -14.98
C LYS A 66 -1.41 20.69 -15.18
N GLY A 67 -2.12 20.38 -16.28
CA GLY A 67 -3.47 20.90 -16.55
C GLY A 67 -4.46 20.55 -15.44
N PHE A 68 -4.41 19.34 -14.89
CA PHE A 68 -5.27 18.92 -13.79
C PHE A 68 -5.05 19.79 -12.53
N PHE A 69 -3.81 19.96 -12.08
CA PHE A 69 -3.51 20.75 -10.89
C PHE A 69 -3.82 22.24 -11.09
N THR A 70 -3.55 22.78 -12.30
CA THR A 70 -3.91 24.17 -12.65
C THR A 70 -5.42 24.39 -12.58
N LYS A 71 -6.22 23.46 -13.14
CA LYS A 71 -7.69 23.53 -13.09
C LYS A 71 -8.22 23.52 -11.66
N LYS A 72 -7.54 22.83 -10.74
CA LYS A 72 -7.94 22.74 -9.33
C LYS A 72 -7.30 23.80 -8.42
N ASN A 73 -6.49 24.69 -8.97
CA ASN A 73 -5.73 25.71 -8.22
C ASN A 73 -4.95 25.14 -7.03
N THR A 74 -4.33 23.97 -7.23
CA THR A 74 -3.61 23.26 -6.17
C THR A 74 -2.17 23.01 -6.56
N GLU A 75 -1.30 22.94 -5.54
CA GLU A 75 0.10 22.57 -5.74
C GLU A 75 0.24 21.15 -6.28
N PRO A 76 1.21 20.88 -7.17
CA PRO A 76 1.51 19.55 -7.65
C PRO A 76 1.87 18.57 -6.52
N LYS A 77 1.21 17.43 -6.51
CA LYS A 77 1.45 16.35 -5.54
C LYS A 77 1.91 15.09 -6.27
N LYS A 78 2.83 14.35 -5.61
CA LYS A 78 3.43 13.13 -6.19
C LYS A 78 2.45 11.95 -6.17
N ILE A 79 1.69 11.82 -5.11
CA ILE A 79 0.75 10.70 -4.91
C ILE A 79 -0.64 11.27 -4.74
N LEU A 80 -1.59 10.76 -5.51
CA LEU A 80 -3.01 11.05 -5.40
C LEU A 80 -3.73 9.79 -4.92
N LYS A 81 -4.56 9.93 -3.89
CA LYS A 81 -5.37 8.85 -3.36
C LYS A 81 -6.80 9.30 -3.17
N GLU A 82 -7.75 8.49 -3.61
CA GLU A 82 -9.18 8.70 -3.36
C GLU A 82 -9.63 7.86 -2.17
N TYR A 83 -10.37 8.48 -1.27
CA TYR A 83 -11.00 7.83 -0.13
C TYR A 83 -12.50 8.00 -0.26
N ARG A 84 -13.22 6.90 -0.32
CA ARG A 84 -14.69 6.93 -0.30
C ARG A 84 -15.16 7.36 1.08
N VAL A 85 -16.07 8.31 1.12
CA VAL A 85 -16.67 8.86 2.33
C VAL A 85 -18.19 8.89 2.17
N GLU A 86 -18.90 8.85 3.26
CA GLU A 86 -20.36 8.94 3.26
C GLU A 86 -20.79 10.39 3.07
N ASN A 87 -20.19 11.31 3.80
CA ASN A 87 -20.45 12.75 3.72
C ASN A 87 -19.21 13.51 3.25
N THR A 88 -19.39 14.34 2.26
CA THR A 88 -18.33 15.19 1.68
C THR A 88 -18.33 16.61 2.23
N GLU A 89 -19.38 17.03 2.93
CA GLU A 89 -19.62 18.40 3.40
C GLU A 89 -18.54 18.93 4.34
N ASN A 90 -17.92 18.03 5.11
CA ASN A 90 -16.88 18.37 6.07
C ASN A 90 -15.51 18.67 5.41
N TYR A 91 -15.40 18.50 4.10
CA TYR A 91 -14.13 18.66 3.38
C TYR A 91 -14.23 19.78 2.37
N LYS A 92 -13.22 20.64 2.35
CA LYS A 92 -13.08 21.71 1.35
C LYS A 92 -11.79 21.52 0.56
N THR A 93 -11.81 21.82 -0.73
CA THR A 93 -10.60 21.79 -1.55
C THR A 93 -9.56 22.74 -0.96
N GLY A 94 -8.33 22.26 -0.83
CA GLY A 94 -7.23 23.02 -0.20
C GLY A 94 -7.00 22.71 1.28
N ASN A 95 -7.95 22.10 1.99
CA ASN A 95 -7.76 21.72 3.39
C ASN A 95 -6.59 20.75 3.56
N GLU A 96 -5.87 20.90 4.63
CA GLU A 96 -4.78 20.00 5.03
C GLU A 96 -5.29 18.99 6.06
N LEU A 97 -4.92 17.74 5.84
CA LEU A 97 -5.29 16.61 6.68
C LEU A 97 -4.01 15.93 7.18
N GLY A 98 -3.83 15.90 8.47
CA GLY A 98 -2.62 15.38 9.10
C GLY A 98 -2.91 14.36 10.20
N LEU A 99 -1.94 14.20 11.10
CA LEU A 99 -1.99 13.25 12.22
C LEU A 99 -3.19 13.47 13.15
N GLU A 100 -3.79 14.65 13.14
CA GLU A 100 -4.94 15.00 13.96
C GLU A 100 -6.13 14.04 13.78
N LEU A 101 -6.30 13.49 12.56
CA LEU A 101 -7.34 12.51 12.26
C LEU A 101 -7.19 11.19 13.05
N LEU A 102 -6.01 10.92 13.58
CA LEU A 102 -5.69 9.68 14.28
C LEU A 102 -5.58 9.83 15.80
N LYS A 103 -5.63 11.06 16.35
CA LYS A 103 -5.42 11.31 17.78
C LYS A 103 -6.36 10.50 18.68
N ASP A 104 -7.62 10.34 18.28
CA ASP A 104 -8.64 9.65 19.07
C ASP A 104 -8.74 8.15 18.74
N LYS A 105 -7.87 7.64 17.87
CA LYS A 105 -7.91 6.25 17.42
C LYS A 105 -6.95 5.38 18.21
N LYS A 106 -7.47 4.33 18.84
CA LYS A 106 -6.65 3.33 19.56
C LYS A 106 -5.93 2.38 18.60
N PHE A 107 -6.56 2.06 17.47
CA PHE A 107 -6.07 1.11 16.48
C PHE A 107 -6.19 1.68 15.08
N VAL A 108 -5.27 1.28 14.20
CA VAL A 108 -5.26 1.63 12.78
C VAL A 108 -4.91 0.41 11.94
N ASP A 109 -5.53 0.29 10.79
CA ASP A 109 -5.17 -0.71 9.79
C ASP A 109 -4.05 -0.17 8.90
N VAL A 110 -3.00 -0.95 8.71
CA VAL A 110 -1.85 -0.56 7.90
C VAL A 110 -1.74 -1.44 6.65
N LYS A 111 -1.76 -0.80 5.47
CA LYS A 111 -1.57 -1.46 4.18
C LYS A 111 -0.30 -0.97 3.52
N SER A 112 0.60 -1.88 3.16
CA SER A 112 1.87 -1.54 2.51
C SER A 112 2.28 -2.57 1.45
N LYS A 113 3.32 -2.24 0.69
CA LYS A 113 4.03 -3.21 -0.16
C LYS A 113 5.25 -3.72 0.59
N THR A 114 5.43 -5.04 0.59
CA THR A 114 6.66 -5.65 1.10
C THR A 114 7.85 -5.29 0.21
N ILE A 115 9.05 -5.34 0.78
CA ILE A 115 10.26 -5.18 -0.03
C ILE A 115 10.37 -6.30 -1.06
N GLY A 116 10.94 -5.99 -2.23
CA GLY A 116 11.23 -6.98 -3.25
C GLY A 116 12.28 -7.98 -2.77
N LYS A 117 12.08 -9.26 -3.10
CA LYS A 117 13.03 -10.35 -2.79
C LYS A 117 13.88 -10.77 -4.00
N GLY A 118 13.77 -10.04 -5.10
CA GLY A 118 14.39 -10.37 -6.37
C GLY A 118 13.77 -11.61 -7.02
N PHE A 119 14.50 -12.25 -7.93
CA PHE A 119 14.11 -13.53 -8.50
C PHE A 119 14.34 -14.62 -7.47
N ALA A 120 13.33 -15.38 -7.16
CA ALA A 120 13.38 -16.46 -6.16
C ALA A 120 12.78 -17.75 -6.73
N GLY A 121 13.46 -18.86 -6.49
CA GLY A 121 12.98 -20.20 -6.85
C GLY A 121 11.69 -20.58 -6.11
N ALA A 122 11.00 -21.62 -6.59
CA ALA A 122 9.71 -22.04 -6.09
C ALA A 122 9.72 -22.40 -4.59
N MET A 123 10.79 -23.00 -4.08
CA MET A 123 10.91 -23.32 -2.66
C MET A 123 10.92 -22.05 -1.79
N LYS A 124 11.68 -21.03 -2.17
CA LYS A 124 11.77 -19.77 -1.41
C LYS A 124 10.53 -18.90 -1.58
N ARG A 125 9.94 -18.86 -2.78
CA ARG A 125 8.82 -17.97 -3.08
C ARG A 125 7.47 -18.52 -2.63
N TRP A 126 7.30 -19.85 -2.74
CA TRP A 126 6.01 -20.50 -2.57
C TRP A 126 6.02 -21.62 -1.50
N ASN A 127 7.15 -21.80 -0.82
CA ASN A 127 7.34 -22.83 0.22
C ASN A 127 7.14 -24.25 -0.30
N PHE A 128 7.56 -24.54 -1.54
CA PHE A 128 7.51 -25.89 -2.07
C PHE A 128 8.52 -26.78 -1.33
N ALA A 129 8.12 -28.03 -1.04
CA ALA A 129 8.94 -28.97 -0.29
C ALA A 129 10.22 -29.39 -1.03
N GLY A 130 10.24 -29.35 -2.37
CA GLY A 130 11.30 -29.95 -3.17
C GLY A 130 11.23 -31.46 -3.20
N LEU A 131 12.34 -32.11 -3.56
CA LEU A 131 12.50 -33.55 -3.54
C LEU A 131 13.36 -33.99 -2.36
N ARG A 132 13.40 -35.30 -2.11
CA ARG A 132 14.19 -35.89 -1.00
C ARG A 132 15.68 -35.58 -1.17
N ALA A 133 16.40 -35.43 -0.05
CA ALA A 133 17.84 -35.22 -0.05
C ALA A 133 18.64 -36.48 -0.41
N SER A 134 18.05 -37.68 -0.26
CA SER A 134 18.62 -38.97 -0.52
C SER A 134 17.62 -39.87 -1.26
N HIS A 135 17.78 -41.19 -1.18
CA HIS A 135 16.91 -42.17 -1.85
C HIS A 135 16.87 -42.05 -3.39
N GLY A 136 18.06 -41.96 -3.99
CA GLY A 136 18.21 -41.96 -5.46
C GLY A 136 18.03 -40.61 -6.15
N VAL A 137 17.73 -39.54 -5.41
CA VAL A 137 17.66 -38.20 -5.98
C VAL A 137 19.09 -37.67 -6.17
N SER A 138 19.48 -37.35 -7.41
CA SER A 138 20.82 -36.84 -7.75
C SER A 138 20.84 -35.32 -7.72
N VAL A 139 20.40 -34.65 -8.79
CA VAL A 139 20.54 -33.17 -8.97
C VAL A 139 19.25 -32.39 -8.77
N SER A 140 18.12 -33.06 -8.58
CA SER A 140 16.77 -32.46 -8.64
C SER A 140 16.20 -32.06 -7.29
N HIS A 141 17.04 -31.89 -6.24
CA HIS A 141 16.58 -31.63 -4.86
C HIS A 141 15.64 -30.43 -4.71
N ARG A 142 15.80 -29.40 -5.53
CA ARG A 142 15.02 -28.17 -5.45
C ARG A 142 13.92 -28.05 -6.52
N SER A 143 13.61 -29.13 -7.23
CA SER A 143 12.57 -29.17 -8.26
C SER A 143 11.17 -29.10 -7.64
N HIS A 144 10.20 -28.58 -8.42
CA HIS A 144 8.84 -28.40 -7.92
C HIS A 144 8.05 -29.71 -7.81
N GLY A 145 8.53 -30.80 -8.40
CA GLY A 145 7.75 -32.04 -8.58
C GLY A 145 6.75 -31.91 -9.73
N SER A 146 5.61 -32.57 -9.62
CA SER A 146 4.55 -32.51 -10.64
C SER A 146 4.03 -31.10 -10.82
N THR A 147 3.85 -30.67 -12.07
CA THR A 147 3.30 -29.35 -12.42
C THR A 147 1.80 -29.39 -12.72
N GLY A 148 1.21 -30.55 -12.77
CA GLY A 148 -0.20 -30.75 -13.08
C GLY A 148 -0.53 -32.20 -13.38
N GLN A 149 -1.67 -32.46 -13.99
CA GLN A 149 -2.13 -33.77 -14.40
C GLN A 149 -2.62 -33.74 -15.86
N ARG A 150 -2.61 -34.88 -16.54
CA ARG A 150 -2.82 -34.98 -17.98
C ARG A 150 -4.18 -34.46 -18.46
N GLN A 151 -5.24 -35.18 -18.21
CA GLN A 151 -6.56 -34.91 -18.77
C GLN A 151 -7.35 -33.91 -17.92
N ASP A 152 -7.44 -34.13 -16.65
CA ASP A 152 -8.14 -33.29 -15.69
C ASP A 152 -7.20 -32.93 -14.52
N PRO A 153 -6.81 -31.67 -14.36
CA PRO A 153 -7.30 -30.42 -14.96
C PRO A 153 -6.68 -30.02 -16.31
N GLY A 154 -5.75 -30.77 -16.91
CA GLY A 154 -5.16 -30.51 -18.22
C GLY A 154 -4.35 -29.21 -18.35
N LYS A 155 -3.93 -28.63 -17.21
CA LYS A 155 -3.19 -27.37 -17.12
C LYS A 155 -2.12 -27.42 -16.03
N VAL A 156 -1.12 -26.55 -16.16
CA VAL A 156 -0.17 -26.28 -15.07
C VAL A 156 -0.86 -25.51 -13.96
N PHE A 157 -0.70 -25.96 -12.71
CA PHE A 157 -1.28 -25.28 -11.56
C PHE A 157 -0.67 -23.91 -11.33
N LYS A 158 -1.44 -22.99 -10.72
CA LYS A 158 -0.95 -21.66 -10.36
C LYS A 158 0.22 -21.74 -9.39
N GLY A 159 1.25 -20.92 -9.63
CA GLY A 159 2.45 -20.89 -8.77
C GLY A 159 3.52 -21.92 -9.12
N LYS A 160 3.26 -22.80 -10.07
CA LYS A 160 4.22 -23.81 -10.57
C LYS A 160 5.21 -23.22 -11.56
#